data_11c1e8d1eac5b9d1e8259e33b9b7006b
#
_entry.id   11c1e8d1eac5b9d1e8259e33b9b7006b
#
_cell.length_a   1.000
_cell.length_b   1.000
_cell.length_c   1.000
_cell.angle_alpha   90.00
_cell.angle_beta   90.00
_cell.angle_gamma   90.00
#
_symmetry.space_group_name_H-M   'P 1'
#
loop_
_entity.id
_entity.type
_entity.pdbx_description
1 polymer ?
#
loop_
_entity_poly.entity_id
_entity_poly.type
_entity_poly.pdbx_seq_one_letter_code
_entity_poly.pdbx_strand_id
1 'polypeptide(L)'
;MNKCNQIASIYIVVGLLLVATDAAQAQETSRADEVRGVIRPVQEAWISSDLGMQIEKMPFKEGDTFKSGDLLISYDCSPSQAQLQAANAKTAAESVTWKNNRELRKKNAIGQYDVDLAKARVDQAAAESKVVSAQLEKCKVRAPFDGAMSTVGARLYETPERGAKVMLILNVSKLEVEMVVPSTWLTKVTSGAKFKLSVDETGEPVSGEIVRVAPLIESVSQTVKVVGLINAPPKTVKPGMSGNVTFEF
;
A
#
# COMPACT_ATOMS: atom_id res chain seq x y z
N MET A 1 -29.80 87.57 -26.61
CA MET A 1 -28.96 86.80 -27.53
C MET A 1 -28.12 85.86 -26.69
N ASN A 2 -28.05 84.53 -26.98
CA ASN A 2 -27.29 83.42 -26.38
C ASN A 2 -27.99 82.55 -25.31
N LYS A 3 -28.97 81.78 -25.77
CA LYS A 3 -29.44 80.60 -25.04
C LYS A 3 -29.56 79.34 -25.92
N CYS A 4 -28.82 79.25 -26.99
CA CYS A 4 -28.98 78.17 -27.97
C CYS A 4 -27.75 77.23 -28.13
N ASN A 5 -26.70 77.37 -27.28
CA ASN A 5 -25.44 76.63 -27.53
C ASN A 5 -25.02 75.66 -26.40
N GLN A 6 -25.92 75.38 -25.43
CA GLN A 6 -25.60 74.40 -24.32
C GLN A 6 -26.31 73.03 -24.42
N ILE A 7 -27.19 72.81 -25.39
CA ILE A 7 -27.95 71.55 -25.49
C ILE A 7 -27.26 70.54 -26.45
N ALA A 8 -26.39 71.03 -27.36
CA ALA A 8 -25.72 70.15 -28.33
C ALA A 8 -24.52 69.36 -27.76
N SER A 9 -23.96 69.76 -26.57
CA SER A 9 -22.74 69.11 -26.00
C SER A 9 -23.05 67.92 -25.06
N ILE A 10 -24.33 67.78 -24.62
CA ILE A 10 -24.71 66.71 -23.69
C ILE A 10 -25.05 65.39 -24.42
N TYR A 11 -25.43 65.42 -25.68
CA TYR A 11 -25.80 64.19 -26.42
C TYR A 11 -24.61 63.42 -27.01
N ILE A 12 -23.41 64.04 -27.11
CA ILE A 12 -22.21 63.36 -27.65
C ILE A 12 -21.48 62.54 -26.58
N VAL A 13 -21.63 62.88 -25.30
CA VAL A 13 -20.95 62.16 -24.19
C VAL A 13 -21.74 60.90 -23.73
N VAL A 14 -23.08 60.87 -23.94
CA VAL A 14 -23.92 59.71 -23.57
C VAL A 14 -23.87 58.58 -24.62
N GLY A 15 -23.50 58.92 -25.89
CA GLY A 15 -23.40 57.91 -26.97
C GLY A 15 -22.09 57.08 -27.00
N LEU A 16 -21.08 57.44 -26.20
CA LEU A 16 -19.77 56.78 -26.24
C LEU A 16 -19.56 55.77 -25.05
N LEU A 17 -20.53 55.60 -24.17
CA LEU A 17 -20.41 54.73 -22.97
C LEU A 17 -21.16 53.40 -23.11
N LEU A 18 -21.74 53.07 -24.27
CA LEU A 18 -22.57 51.87 -24.48
C LEU A 18 -21.96 50.77 -25.37
N VAL A 19 -20.65 50.81 -25.69
CA VAL A 19 -20.01 49.85 -26.62
C VAL A 19 -18.90 49.03 -25.91
N ALA A 20 -18.77 49.05 -24.59
CA ALA A 20 -17.64 48.40 -23.91
C ALA A 20 -18.06 47.21 -22.97
N THR A 21 -19.19 46.53 -23.21
CA THR A 21 -19.64 45.44 -22.33
C THR A 21 -19.75 44.04 -22.97
N ASP A 22 -19.26 43.83 -24.22
CA ASP A 22 -19.41 42.53 -24.90
C ASP A 22 -18.12 41.71 -25.02
N ALA A 23 -17.05 42.01 -24.27
CA ALA A 23 -15.79 41.28 -24.39
C ALA A 23 -15.39 40.41 -23.18
N ALA A 24 -16.30 40.15 -22.23
CA ALA A 24 -15.96 39.45 -20.99
C ALA A 24 -16.66 38.09 -20.80
N GLN A 25 -17.23 37.48 -21.84
CA GLN A 25 -17.98 36.19 -21.69
C GLN A 25 -17.45 35.03 -22.53
N ALA A 26 -16.18 35.02 -22.91
CA ALA A 26 -15.64 33.95 -23.75
C ALA A 26 -14.49 33.18 -23.09
N GLN A 27 -14.60 32.75 -21.82
CA GLN A 27 -13.57 31.91 -21.20
C GLN A 27 -14.07 30.95 -20.09
N GLU A 28 -15.28 30.44 -20.19
CA GLU A 28 -15.82 29.43 -19.25
C GLU A 28 -16.25 28.11 -19.88
N THR A 29 -15.76 27.76 -21.07
CA THR A 29 -16.13 26.52 -21.73
C THR A 29 -14.93 25.61 -21.95
N SER A 30 -14.31 25.05 -20.90
CA SER A 30 -13.44 23.86 -21.03
C SER A 30 -12.99 23.22 -19.71
N ARG A 31 -13.73 23.36 -18.61
CA ARG A 31 -13.35 22.69 -17.34
C ARG A 31 -14.33 21.63 -16.85
N ALA A 32 -15.35 21.30 -17.64
CA ALA A 32 -16.42 20.38 -17.18
C ALA A 32 -16.02 18.89 -17.14
N ASP A 33 -14.94 18.50 -17.82
CA ASP A 33 -14.56 17.08 -17.97
C ASP A 33 -13.19 16.73 -17.36
N GLU A 34 -12.60 17.62 -16.56
CA GLU A 34 -11.33 17.37 -15.88
C GLU A 34 -11.55 17.07 -14.40
N VAL A 35 -10.94 16.00 -13.92
CA VAL A 35 -10.90 15.66 -12.50
C VAL A 35 -9.47 15.47 -12.03
N ARG A 36 -9.23 15.76 -10.74
CA ARG A 36 -7.91 15.52 -10.13
C ARG A 36 -7.73 14.02 -9.87
N GLY A 37 -6.56 13.51 -10.26
CA GLY A 37 -6.11 12.17 -9.94
C GLY A 37 -4.83 12.20 -9.13
N VAL A 38 -4.66 11.21 -8.24
CA VAL A 38 -3.45 11.00 -7.45
C VAL A 38 -2.90 9.62 -7.77
N ILE A 39 -1.63 9.55 -8.10
CA ILE A 39 -0.94 8.30 -8.41
C ILE A 39 -0.62 7.55 -7.11
N ARG A 40 -1.02 6.28 -7.06
CA ARG A 40 -0.78 5.36 -5.95
C ARG A 40 -0.06 4.10 -6.43
N PRO A 41 0.73 3.46 -5.59
CA PRO A 41 1.24 2.13 -5.89
C PRO A 41 0.10 1.11 -5.79
N VAL A 42 0.07 0.10 -6.65
CA VAL A 42 -0.93 -0.99 -6.53
C VAL A 42 -0.74 -1.80 -5.24
N GLN A 43 0.49 -1.87 -4.76
CA GLN A 43 0.84 -2.55 -3.50
C GLN A 43 1.73 -1.64 -2.67
N GLU A 44 1.35 -1.47 -1.41
CA GLU A 44 2.18 -0.85 -0.38
C GLU A 44 2.04 -1.63 0.92
N ALA A 45 3.10 -1.68 1.70
CA ALA A 45 3.06 -2.35 2.99
C ALA A 45 3.99 -1.67 4.00
N TRP A 46 3.44 -1.40 5.18
CA TRP A 46 4.24 -1.12 6.35
C TRP A 46 4.75 -2.42 6.95
N ILE A 47 6.05 -2.59 6.97
CA ILE A 47 6.71 -3.66 7.71
C ILE A 47 6.86 -3.21 9.15
N SER A 48 6.25 -3.96 10.06
CA SER A 48 6.28 -3.69 11.50
C SER A 48 7.15 -4.70 12.23
N SER A 49 7.69 -4.31 13.39
CA SER A 49 8.47 -5.20 14.26
C SER A 49 7.53 -6.12 15.05
N ASP A 50 7.44 -7.39 14.68
CA ASP A 50 6.62 -8.39 15.39
C ASP A 50 7.25 -8.86 16.71
N LEU A 51 8.58 -8.81 16.81
CA LEU A 51 9.33 -9.51 17.85
C LEU A 51 9.83 -8.59 18.98
N GLY A 52 10.04 -7.29 18.71
CA GLY A 52 10.68 -6.39 19.67
C GLY A 52 12.12 -6.83 19.99
N MET A 53 12.85 -7.27 18.98
CA MET A 53 14.24 -7.72 19.05
C MET A 53 15.17 -6.75 18.32
N GLN A 54 16.45 -6.77 18.65
CA GLN A 54 17.46 -5.94 18.01
C GLN A 54 17.60 -6.26 16.53
N ILE A 55 17.65 -5.23 15.68
CA ILE A 55 17.90 -5.36 14.25
C ILE A 55 19.39 -5.68 14.04
N GLU A 56 19.69 -6.86 13.50
CA GLU A 56 21.04 -7.30 13.17
C GLU A 56 21.48 -6.85 11.77
N LYS A 57 20.54 -6.94 10.78
CA LYS A 57 20.81 -6.58 9.39
C LYS A 57 19.62 -5.88 8.78
N MET A 58 19.90 -4.83 8.01
CA MET A 58 18.95 -4.08 7.21
C MET A 58 19.68 -3.59 5.95
N PRO A 59 19.74 -4.45 4.90
CA PRO A 59 20.61 -4.20 3.75
C PRO A 59 20.16 -3.08 2.82
N PHE A 60 18.86 -2.74 2.82
CA PHE A 60 18.27 -1.72 1.93
C PHE A 60 18.09 -0.38 2.64
N LYS A 61 18.35 0.70 1.90
CA LYS A 61 18.15 2.09 2.31
C LYS A 61 16.95 2.69 1.55
N GLU A 62 16.51 3.85 1.99
CA GLU A 62 15.49 4.62 1.26
C GLU A 62 15.94 4.88 -0.19
N GLY A 63 15.04 4.59 -1.14
CA GLY A 63 15.29 4.67 -2.57
C GLY A 63 15.83 3.39 -3.21
N ASP A 64 16.35 2.42 -2.46
CA ASP A 64 16.83 1.15 -3.01
C ASP A 64 15.67 0.29 -3.52
N THR A 65 15.92 -0.45 -4.59
CA THR A 65 14.98 -1.42 -5.16
C THR A 65 15.33 -2.84 -4.70
N PHE A 66 14.31 -3.66 -4.51
CA PHE A 66 14.43 -5.06 -4.09
C PHE A 66 13.47 -5.94 -4.88
N LYS A 67 13.70 -7.25 -4.83
CA LYS A 67 12.83 -8.28 -5.40
C LYS A 67 12.08 -9.05 -4.32
N SER A 68 10.98 -9.66 -4.72
CA SER A 68 10.23 -10.59 -3.87
C SER A 68 11.16 -11.69 -3.34
N GLY A 69 11.10 -11.94 -2.02
CA GLY A 69 11.96 -12.88 -1.32
C GLY A 69 13.27 -12.31 -0.78
N ASP A 70 13.69 -11.11 -1.20
CA ASP A 70 14.87 -10.46 -0.66
C ASP A 70 14.74 -10.21 0.85
N LEU A 71 15.87 -10.31 1.57
CA LEU A 71 15.92 -10.07 3.00
C LEU A 71 15.85 -8.56 3.27
N LEU A 72 14.75 -8.12 3.86
CA LEU A 72 14.58 -6.71 4.26
C LEU A 72 15.15 -6.43 5.65
N ILE A 73 14.86 -7.30 6.62
CA ILE A 73 15.32 -7.19 8.00
C ILE A 73 15.74 -8.57 8.52
N SER A 74 16.84 -8.60 9.29
CA SER A 74 17.20 -9.72 10.16
C SER A 74 17.30 -9.21 11.59
N TYR A 75 16.62 -9.89 12.51
CA TYR A 75 16.73 -9.64 13.94
C TYR A 75 17.74 -10.59 14.59
N ASP A 76 18.35 -10.18 15.71
CA ASP A 76 19.13 -11.08 16.56
C ASP A 76 18.17 -12.07 17.28
N CYS A 77 18.14 -13.27 16.78
CA CYS A 77 17.30 -14.34 17.31
C CYS A 77 18.11 -15.45 18.01
N SER A 78 19.31 -15.16 18.47
CA SER A 78 20.13 -16.10 19.23
C SER A 78 19.38 -16.71 20.42
N PRO A 79 18.59 -15.95 21.22
CA PRO A 79 17.78 -16.51 22.31
C PRO A 79 16.71 -17.49 21.82
N SER A 80 16.02 -17.15 20.70
CA SER A 80 14.98 -18.03 20.12
C SER A 80 15.57 -19.31 19.53
N GLN A 81 16.79 -19.24 18.96
CA GLN A 81 17.51 -20.42 18.50
C GLN A 81 17.85 -21.37 19.67
N ALA A 82 18.33 -20.82 20.79
CA ALA A 82 18.61 -21.61 21.98
C ALA A 82 17.33 -22.26 22.56
N GLN A 83 16.21 -21.51 22.56
CA GLN A 83 14.91 -22.06 22.96
C GLN A 83 14.46 -23.20 22.04
N LEU A 84 14.64 -23.09 20.72
CA LEU A 84 14.31 -24.15 19.77
C LEU A 84 15.16 -25.41 20.03
N GLN A 85 16.46 -25.24 20.29
CA GLN A 85 17.32 -26.35 20.64
C GLN A 85 16.86 -27.08 21.91
N ALA A 86 16.48 -26.33 22.95
CA ALA A 86 15.96 -26.90 24.20
C ALA A 86 14.63 -27.65 23.98
N ALA A 87 13.69 -27.08 23.18
CA ALA A 87 12.43 -27.72 22.86
C ALA A 87 12.63 -29.01 22.03
N ASN A 88 13.57 -29.01 21.09
CA ASN A 88 13.94 -30.19 20.31
C ASN A 88 14.56 -31.28 21.19
N ALA A 89 15.43 -30.92 22.15
CA ALA A 89 16.02 -31.85 23.10
C ALA A 89 14.93 -32.49 24.00
N LYS A 90 13.94 -31.72 24.47
CA LYS A 90 12.77 -32.23 25.19
C LYS A 90 11.99 -33.23 24.35
N THR A 91 11.68 -32.90 23.10
CA THR A 91 10.99 -33.80 22.16
C THR A 91 11.77 -35.13 21.96
N ALA A 92 13.08 -35.04 21.84
CA ALA A 92 13.94 -36.23 21.72
C ALA A 92 13.90 -37.10 22.97
N ALA A 93 13.96 -36.51 24.17
CA ALA A 93 13.89 -37.24 25.46
C ALA A 93 12.55 -37.97 25.63
N GLU A 94 11.42 -37.29 25.36
CA GLU A 94 10.09 -37.91 25.40
C GLU A 94 9.98 -39.03 24.35
N SER A 95 10.56 -38.89 23.20
CA SER A 95 10.58 -39.92 22.15
C SER A 95 11.32 -41.17 22.60
N VAL A 96 12.41 -41.04 23.36
CA VAL A 96 13.14 -42.19 23.96
C VAL A 96 12.25 -42.88 24.96
N THR A 97 11.59 -42.15 25.86
CA THR A 97 10.66 -42.68 26.84
C THR A 97 9.54 -43.46 26.17
N TRP A 98 8.91 -42.89 25.15
CA TRP A 98 7.85 -43.58 24.41
C TRP A 98 8.36 -44.86 23.72
N LYS A 99 9.52 -44.83 23.09
CA LYS A 99 10.13 -46.03 22.47
C LYS A 99 10.37 -47.13 23.52
N ASN A 100 10.92 -46.77 24.67
CA ASN A 100 11.13 -47.73 25.76
C ASN A 100 9.80 -48.32 26.27
N ASN A 101 8.78 -47.50 26.49
CA ASN A 101 7.48 -47.97 26.91
C ASN A 101 6.86 -48.94 25.89
N ARG A 102 7.00 -48.67 24.59
CA ARG A 102 6.57 -49.60 23.54
C ARG A 102 7.26 -50.97 23.64
N GLU A 103 8.57 -51.00 23.88
CA GLU A 103 9.32 -52.25 24.03
C GLU A 103 8.93 -53.00 25.32
N LEU A 104 8.72 -52.30 26.45
CA LEU A 104 8.24 -52.89 27.68
C LEU A 104 6.82 -53.45 27.52
N ARG A 105 5.95 -52.77 26.78
CA ARG A 105 4.58 -53.26 26.48
C ARG A 105 4.61 -54.56 25.67
N LYS A 106 5.50 -54.68 24.67
CA LYS A 106 5.68 -55.93 23.89
C LYS A 106 6.03 -57.10 24.79
N LYS A 107 6.74 -56.82 25.91
CA LYS A 107 7.12 -57.82 26.93
C LYS A 107 6.07 -57.99 28.02
N ASN A 108 4.87 -57.38 27.89
CA ASN A 108 3.80 -57.33 28.89
C ASN A 108 4.23 -56.76 30.26
N ALA A 109 5.29 -55.92 30.31
CA ALA A 109 5.81 -55.34 31.54
C ALA A 109 5.05 -54.07 31.98
N ILE A 110 4.34 -53.40 31.05
CA ILE A 110 3.50 -52.20 31.33
C ILE A 110 2.17 -52.26 30.60
N GLY A 111 1.21 -51.40 31.00
CA GLY A 111 -0.10 -51.25 30.37
C GLY A 111 -0.08 -50.43 29.05
N GLN A 112 -1.16 -50.53 28.28
CA GLN A 112 -1.35 -49.72 27.08
C GLN A 112 -1.41 -48.22 27.42
N TYR A 113 -2.03 -47.89 28.55
CA TYR A 113 -2.14 -46.52 29.07
C TYR A 113 -0.78 -45.82 29.18
N ASP A 114 0.29 -46.52 29.64
CA ASP A 114 1.62 -45.93 29.80
C ASP A 114 2.26 -45.59 28.44
N VAL A 115 1.98 -46.41 27.42
CA VAL A 115 2.45 -46.15 26.05
C VAL A 115 1.74 -44.97 25.45
N ASP A 116 0.41 -44.91 25.63
CA ASP A 116 -0.42 -43.81 25.08
C ASP A 116 -0.11 -42.48 25.77
N LEU A 117 0.11 -42.49 27.09
CA LEU A 117 0.53 -41.31 27.84
C LEU A 117 1.91 -40.82 27.39
N ALA A 118 2.87 -41.71 27.20
CA ALA A 118 4.20 -41.33 26.69
C ALA A 118 4.12 -40.80 25.27
N LYS A 119 3.23 -41.35 24.42
CA LYS A 119 2.98 -40.82 23.07
C LYS A 119 2.40 -39.40 23.13
N ALA A 120 1.42 -39.15 23.98
CA ALA A 120 0.83 -37.83 24.15
C ALA A 120 1.87 -36.77 24.58
N ARG A 121 2.84 -37.16 25.45
CA ARG A 121 3.94 -36.27 25.85
C ARG A 121 4.88 -35.94 24.69
N VAL A 122 5.20 -36.90 23.80
CA VAL A 122 5.95 -36.65 22.59
C VAL A 122 5.23 -35.63 21.70
N ASP A 123 3.92 -35.84 21.49
CA ASP A 123 3.11 -34.97 20.65
C ASP A 123 3.02 -33.55 21.22
N GLN A 124 2.89 -33.41 22.53
CA GLN A 124 2.93 -32.11 23.22
C GLN A 124 4.28 -31.44 23.04
N ALA A 125 5.40 -32.12 23.31
CA ALA A 125 6.74 -31.54 23.17
C ALA A 125 7.06 -31.13 21.71
N ALA A 126 6.60 -31.94 20.74
CA ALA A 126 6.73 -31.61 19.32
C ALA A 126 5.92 -30.36 18.94
N ALA A 127 4.71 -30.20 19.47
CA ALA A 127 3.91 -28.99 19.28
C ALA A 127 4.57 -27.74 19.88
N GLU A 128 5.13 -27.85 21.09
CA GLU A 128 5.90 -26.78 21.74
C GLU A 128 7.11 -26.37 20.88
N SER A 129 7.87 -27.33 20.36
CA SER A 129 9.01 -27.08 19.45
C SER A 129 8.56 -26.36 18.16
N LYS A 130 7.41 -26.76 17.59
CA LYS A 130 6.86 -26.13 16.38
C LYS A 130 6.46 -24.67 16.62
N VAL A 131 5.94 -24.33 17.79
CA VAL A 131 5.64 -22.92 18.15
C VAL A 131 6.91 -22.08 18.13
N VAL A 132 7.99 -22.55 18.76
CA VAL A 132 9.28 -21.83 18.78
C VAL A 132 9.88 -21.73 17.38
N SER A 133 9.78 -22.78 16.56
CA SER A 133 10.22 -22.76 15.17
C SER A 133 9.49 -21.69 14.35
N ALA A 134 8.16 -21.58 14.50
CA ALA A 134 7.37 -20.57 13.82
C ALA A 134 7.72 -19.12 14.25
N GLN A 135 8.10 -18.94 15.53
CA GLN A 135 8.62 -17.65 16.01
C GLN A 135 9.99 -17.33 15.36
N LEU A 136 10.84 -18.33 15.21
CA LEU A 136 12.16 -18.17 14.58
C LEU A 136 12.06 -17.79 13.10
N GLU A 137 11.06 -18.25 12.38
CA GLU A 137 10.81 -17.84 10.98
C GLU A 137 10.58 -16.32 10.85
N LYS A 138 9.98 -15.70 11.86
CA LYS A 138 9.75 -14.24 11.90
C LYS A 138 11.02 -13.42 12.11
N CYS A 139 12.15 -14.05 12.42
CA CYS A 139 13.43 -13.37 12.59
C CYS A 139 13.98 -12.77 11.30
N LYS A 140 13.52 -13.26 10.16
CA LYS A 140 13.93 -12.79 8.83
C LYS A 140 12.70 -12.31 8.08
N VAL A 141 12.56 -11.01 7.97
CA VAL A 141 11.49 -10.39 7.19
C VAL A 141 11.94 -10.29 5.75
N ARG A 142 11.18 -10.89 4.86
CA ARG A 142 11.43 -10.88 3.42
C ARG A 142 10.39 -10.06 2.68
N ALA A 143 10.80 -9.52 1.52
CA ALA A 143 9.93 -8.75 0.65
C ALA A 143 8.79 -9.62 0.08
N PRO A 144 7.52 -9.22 0.26
CA PRO A 144 6.37 -9.97 -0.26
C PRO A 144 6.14 -9.76 -1.77
N PHE A 145 6.70 -8.70 -2.35
CA PHE A 145 6.59 -8.33 -3.77
C PHE A 145 7.85 -7.57 -4.22
N ASP A 146 8.01 -7.37 -5.53
CA ASP A 146 9.07 -6.54 -6.10
C ASP A 146 8.75 -5.06 -5.88
N GLY A 147 9.72 -4.27 -5.41
CA GLY A 147 9.43 -2.89 -5.09
C GLY A 147 10.64 -2.03 -4.77
N ALA A 148 10.35 -0.90 -4.13
CA ALA A 148 11.35 0.03 -3.62
C ALA A 148 11.08 0.39 -2.16
N MET A 149 12.15 0.69 -1.44
CA MET A 149 12.11 1.17 -0.06
C MET A 149 11.72 2.67 -0.07
N SER A 150 10.59 2.99 0.54
CA SER A 150 10.10 4.38 0.60
C SER A 150 10.62 5.10 1.84
N THR A 151 10.45 4.48 3.00
CA THR A 151 10.81 5.09 4.28
C THR A 151 11.40 4.03 5.19
N VAL A 152 12.45 4.40 5.93
CA VAL A 152 13.07 3.57 6.97
C VAL A 152 12.93 4.28 8.31
N GLY A 153 12.08 3.74 9.19
CA GLY A 153 11.75 4.31 10.50
C GLY A 153 12.58 3.76 11.66
N ALA A 154 13.44 2.77 11.43
CA ALA A 154 14.33 2.20 12.46
C ALA A 154 15.78 2.15 11.98
N ARG A 155 16.71 1.99 12.92
CA ARG A 155 18.14 1.96 12.65
C ARG A 155 18.74 0.59 12.92
N LEU A 156 19.87 0.31 12.27
CA LEU A 156 20.68 -0.87 12.58
C LEU A 156 21.07 -0.88 14.06
N TYR A 157 20.98 -2.02 14.71
CA TYR A 157 21.23 -2.24 16.15
C TYR A 157 20.19 -1.61 17.09
N GLU A 158 19.15 -0.99 16.56
CA GLU A 158 18.00 -0.54 17.36
C GLU A 158 17.10 -1.74 17.71
N THR A 159 16.42 -1.63 18.86
CA THR A 159 15.39 -2.58 19.29
C THR A 159 14.04 -1.87 19.23
N PRO A 160 13.32 -1.95 18.08
CA PRO A 160 12.02 -1.32 17.95
C PRO A 160 11.00 -2.01 18.87
N GLU A 161 10.05 -1.24 19.36
CA GLU A 161 8.92 -1.81 20.11
C GLU A 161 8.10 -2.77 19.24
N ARG A 162 7.44 -3.74 19.88
CA ARG A 162 6.55 -4.64 19.17
C ARG A 162 5.39 -3.87 18.54
N GLY A 163 5.16 -4.06 17.25
CA GLY A 163 4.15 -3.35 16.46
C GLY A 163 4.64 -2.01 15.88
N ALA A 164 5.84 -1.53 16.23
CA ALA A 164 6.40 -0.32 15.64
C ALA A 164 6.61 -0.47 14.13
N LYS A 165 6.24 0.55 13.36
CA LYS A 165 6.48 0.62 11.92
C LYS A 165 7.97 0.83 11.66
N VAL A 166 8.62 -0.14 11.03
CA VAL A 166 10.07 -0.14 10.76
C VAL A 166 10.39 0.40 9.37
N MET A 167 9.61 0.04 8.36
CA MET A 167 9.82 0.51 6.99
C MET A 167 8.53 0.47 6.17
N LEU A 168 8.48 1.34 5.16
CA LEU A 168 7.43 1.37 4.14
C LEU A 168 8.01 0.89 2.81
N ILE A 169 7.38 -0.10 2.21
CA ILE A 169 7.73 -0.66 0.91
C ILE A 169 6.61 -0.45 -0.10
N LEU A 170 6.97 -0.09 -1.34
CA LEU A 170 6.05 0.25 -2.41
C LEU A 170 6.37 -0.55 -3.67
N ASN A 171 5.35 -1.03 -4.38
CA ASN A 171 5.50 -1.52 -5.74
C ASN A 171 5.49 -0.33 -6.69
N VAL A 172 6.66 0.01 -7.26
CA VAL A 172 6.81 1.14 -8.18
C VAL A 172 6.66 0.76 -9.65
N SER A 173 6.48 -0.52 -9.97
CA SER A 173 6.32 -1.01 -11.34
C SER A 173 4.86 -1.03 -11.81
N LYS A 174 3.92 -1.05 -10.86
CA LYS A 174 2.47 -1.04 -11.13
C LYS A 174 1.85 0.11 -10.36
N LEU A 175 1.35 1.09 -11.09
CA LEU A 175 0.76 2.30 -10.53
C LEU A 175 -0.71 2.40 -10.91
N GLU A 176 -1.50 2.90 -10.00
CA GLU A 176 -2.91 3.22 -10.23
C GLU A 176 -3.17 4.71 -9.95
N VAL A 177 -4.21 5.24 -10.56
CA VAL A 177 -4.68 6.61 -10.31
C VAL A 177 -5.98 6.53 -9.53
N GLU A 178 -5.97 7.11 -8.34
CA GLU A 178 -7.19 7.36 -7.58
C GLU A 178 -7.75 8.71 -7.98
N MET A 179 -9.01 8.75 -8.37
CA MET A 179 -9.72 9.95 -8.75
C MET A 179 -11.12 9.97 -8.16
N VAL A 180 -11.66 11.15 -7.98
CA VAL A 180 -13.02 11.37 -7.48
C VAL A 180 -13.80 12.07 -8.58
N VAL A 181 -14.81 11.39 -9.12
CA VAL A 181 -15.61 11.90 -10.23
C VAL A 181 -17.05 12.21 -9.78
N PRO A 182 -17.76 13.14 -10.43
CA PRO A 182 -19.17 13.36 -10.18
C PRO A 182 -19.99 12.09 -10.41
N SER A 183 -20.98 11.81 -9.56
CA SER A 183 -21.82 10.61 -9.68
C SER A 183 -22.62 10.56 -10.99
N THR A 184 -22.87 11.71 -11.59
CA THR A 184 -23.53 11.83 -12.92
C THR A 184 -22.72 11.21 -14.05
N TRP A 185 -21.42 10.97 -13.85
CA TRP A 185 -20.55 10.34 -14.86
C TRP A 185 -20.56 8.81 -14.84
N LEU A 186 -21.23 8.20 -13.86
CA LEU A 186 -21.26 6.74 -13.72
C LEU A 186 -21.81 5.98 -14.94
N THR A 187 -22.60 6.64 -15.77
CA THR A 187 -23.10 6.06 -17.03
C THR A 187 -22.01 5.94 -18.10
N LYS A 188 -20.92 6.71 -17.98
CA LYS A 188 -19.81 6.78 -18.93
C LYS A 188 -18.52 6.20 -18.32
N VAL A 189 -18.24 6.50 -17.05
CA VAL A 189 -17.06 6.04 -16.32
C VAL A 189 -17.31 4.65 -15.76
N THR A 190 -17.14 3.65 -16.63
CA THR A 190 -17.28 2.23 -16.29
C THR A 190 -15.93 1.52 -16.34
N SER A 191 -15.86 0.29 -15.81
CA SER A 191 -14.66 -0.54 -15.95
C SER A 191 -14.31 -0.72 -17.43
N GLY A 192 -13.03 -0.52 -17.79
CA GLY A 192 -12.53 -0.51 -19.16
C GLY A 192 -12.55 0.86 -19.86
N ALA A 193 -13.18 1.89 -19.28
CA ALA A 193 -13.12 3.24 -19.82
C ALA A 193 -11.68 3.77 -19.80
N LYS A 194 -11.25 4.39 -20.89
CA LYS A 194 -9.88 4.92 -21.02
C LYS A 194 -9.79 6.34 -20.46
N PHE A 195 -8.63 6.64 -19.89
CA PHE A 195 -8.32 7.97 -19.40
C PHE A 195 -6.90 8.38 -19.76
N LYS A 196 -6.66 9.68 -19.77
CA LYS A 196 -5.34 10.29 -19.83
C LYS A 196 -5.13 11.16 -18.58
N LEU A 197 -3.99 11.00 -17.92
CA LEU A 197 -3.56 11.82 -16.80
C LEU A 197 -2.39 12.68 -17.27
N SER A 198 -2.52 14.00 -17.18
CA SER A 198 -1.41 14.94 -17.33
C SER A 198 -0.77 15.14 -15.96
N VAL A 199 0.43 14.59 -15.76
CA VAL A 199 1.14 14.63 -14.46
C VAL A 199 1.74 16.02 -14.25
N ASP A 200 1.37 16.68 -13.15
CA ASP A 200 1.78 18.07 -12.88
C ASP A 200 3.30 18.20 -12.69
N GLU A 201 3.93 17.23 -12.03
CA GLU A 201 5.34 17.27 -11.64
C GLU A 201 6.29 17.01 -12.82
N THR A 202 5.84 16.26 -13.83
CA THR A 202 6.69 15.90 -14.99
C THR A 202 6.21 16.51 -16.30
N GLY A 203 4.95 16.96 -16.38
CA GLY A 203 4.30 17.36 -17.62
C GLY A 203 4.03 16.21 -18.60
N GLU A 204 4.39 14.98 -18.25
CA GLU A 204 4.22 13.81 -19.11
C GLU A 204 2.78 13.29 -19.05
N PRO A 205 2.13 13.06 -20.20
CA PRO A 205 0.84 12.39 -20.23
C PRO A 205 1.02 10.88 -20.03
N VAL A 206 0.25 10.30 -19.11
CA VAL A 206 0.14 8.85 -18.93
C VAL A 206 -1.27 8.40 -19.26
N SER A 207 -1.40 7.25 -19.91
CA SER A 207 -2.69 6.66 -20.27
C SER A 207 -2.98 5.44 -19.42
N GLY A 208 -4.26 5.20 -19.18
CA GLY A 208 -4.71 4.05 -18.43
C GLY A 208 -6.16 3.70 -18.70
N GLU A 209 -6.63 2.70 -17.97
CA GLU A 209 -8.02 2.26 -18.03
C GLU A 209 -8.61 2.12 -16.63
N ILE A 210 -9.90 2.37 -16.50
CA ILE A 210 -10.63 2.20 -15.25
C ILE A 210 -10.74 0.72 -14.91
N VAL A 211 -10.26 0.34 -13.74
CA VAL A 211 -10.32 -1.04 -13.25
C VAL A 211 -11.36 -1.21 -12.14
N ARG A 212 -11.64 -0.17 -11.37
CA ARG A 212 -12.60 -0.23 -10.25
C ARG A 212 -13.37 1.09 -10.12
N VAL A 213 -14.65 0.97 -9.86
CA VAL A 213 -15.53 2.06 -9.45
C VAL A 213 -16.07 1.71 -8.06
N ALA A 214 -15.94 2.62 -7.11
CA ALA A 214 -16.44 2.37 -5.75
C ALA A 214 -17.96 2.16 -5.75
N PRO A 215 -18.47 1.23 -4.93
CA PRO A 215 -19.90 0.95 -4.87
C PRO A 215 -20.71 2.00 -4.10
N LEU A 216 -20.00 2.88 -3.36
CA LEU A 216 -20.61 3.92 -2.54
C LEU A 216 -20.44 5.30 -3.20
N ILE A 217 -21.55 6.04 -3.30
CA ILE A 217 -21.55 7.46 -3.67
C ILE A 217 -21.54 8.26 -2.38
N GLU A 218 -20.61 9.23 -2.27
CA GLU A 218 -20.61 10.18 -1.18
C GLU A 218 -21.79 11.15 -1.35
N SER A 219 -22.76 11.09 -0.44
CA SER A 219 -24.04 11.77 -0.61
C SER A 219 -23.93 13.30 -0.50
N VAL A 220 -22.97 13.80 0.27
CA VAL A 220 -22.77 15.25 0.49
C VAL A 220 -22.14 15.90 -0.75
N SER A 221 -21.08 15.31 -1.27
CA SER A 221 -20.37 15.83 -2.44
C SER A 221 -20.91 15.32 -3.77
N GLN A 222 -21.82 14.34 -3.76
CA GLN A 222 -22.35 13.66 -4.94
C GLN A 222 -21.26 13.11 -5.86
N THR A 223 -20.20 12.56 -5.25
CA THR A 223 -19.04 12.03 -5.96
C THR A 223 -18.84 10.55 -5.69
N VAL A 224 -18.07 9.90 -6.58
CA VAL A 224 -17.68 8.50 -6.44
C VAL A 224 -16.17 8.36 -6.68
N LYS A 225 -15.55 7.49 -5.90
CA LYS A 225 -14.14 7.14 -6.06
C LYS A 225 -13.97 6.14 -7.20
N VAL A 226 -13.05 6.44 -8.10
CA VAL A 226 -12.72 5.62 -9.26
C VAL A 226 -11.23 5.35 -9.24
N VAL A 227 -10.84 4.13 -9.61
CA VAL A 227 -9.44 3.71 -9.68
C VAL A 227 -9.14 3.23 -11.09
N GLY A 228 -8.14 3.84 -11.69
CA GLY A 228 -7.63 3.46 -13.00
C GLY A 228 -6.21 2.90 -12.90
N LEU A 229 -5.89 1.89 -13.70
CA LEU A 229 -4.56 1.33 -13.82
C LEU A 229 -3.78 2.06 -14.92
N ILE A 230 -2.55 2.48 -14.62
CA ILE A 230 -1.66 3.11 -15.60
C ILE A 230 -1.01 2.02 -16.47
N ASN A 231 -1.11 2.17 -17.79
CA ASN A 231 -0.45 1.29 -18.75
C ASN A 231 1.02 1.68 -18.88
N ALA A 232 1.93 0.74 -18.53
CA ALA A 232 3.39 0.93 -18.65
C ALA A 232 3.89 2.28 -18.10
N PRO A 233 3.82 2.51 -16.77
CA PRO A 233 4.19 3.77 -16.18
C PRO A 233 5.65 4.14 -16.50
N PRO A 234 5.95 5.38 -16.95
CA PRO A 234 7.32 5.85 -17.13
C PRO A 234 8.08 5.82 -15.81
N LYS A 235 9.40 5.60 -15.85
CA LYS A 235 10.26 5.59 -14.65
C LYS A 235 10.31 6.94 -13.89
N THR A 236 9.99 8.02 -14.59
CA THR A 236 9.88 9.39 -14.05
C THR A 236 8.65 9.56 -13.18
N VAL A 237 7.59 8.78 -13.42
CA VAL A 237 6.33 8.84 -12.69
C VAL A 237 6.43 8.02 -11.40
N LYS A 238 6.10 8.64 -10.26
CA LYS A 238 6.23 8.05 -8.93
C LYS A 238 4.91 8.11 -8.17
N PRO A 239 4.67 7.17 -7.23
CA PRO A 239 3.58 7.28 -6.28
C PRO A 239 3.61 8.61 -5.53
N GLY A 240 2.45 9.22 -5.31
CA GLY A 240 2.29 10.53 -4.68
C GLY A 240 2.16 11.69 -5.65
N MET A 241 2.57 11.53 -6.90
CA MET A 241 2.35 12.53 -7.94
C MET A 241 0.86 12.69 -8.25
N SER A 242 0.48 13.84 -8.77
CA SER A 242 -0.90 14.19 -9.08
C SER A 242 -1.03 14.85 -10.45
N GLY A 243 -2.26 14.98 -10.92
CA GLY A 243 -2.51 15.65 -12.21
C GLY A 243 -3.97 15.72 -12.58
N ASN A 244 -4.21 16.27 -13.76
CA ASN A 244 -5.55 16.37 -14.33
C ASN A 244 -5.83 15.13 -15.19
N VAL A 245 -6.96 14.51 -14.92
CA VAL A 245 -7.46 13.34 -15.67
C VAL A 245 -8.53 13.80 -16.64
N THR A 246 -8.40 13.38 -17.89
CA THR A 246 -9.40 13.52 -18.94
C THR A 246 -9.85 12.14 -19.40
N PHE A 247 -11.15 11.97 -19.62
CA PHE A 247 -11.73 10.73 -20.11
C PHE A 247 -11.97 10.80 -21.63
N GLU A 248 -11.79 9.67 -22.30
CA GLU A 248 -12.15 9.50 -23.71
C GLU A 248 -13.55 8.84 -23.79
N PHE A 249 -14.60 9.69 -23.85
CA PHE A 249 -15.99 9.23 -23.96
C PHE A 249 -16.44 9.12 -25.41
#